data_2901e63741dce095d1cb02f36657bd46
#
_entry.id   2901e63741dce095d1cb02f36657bd46
#
_cell.length_a   1.000
_cell.length_b   1.000
_cell.length_c   1.000
_cell.angle_alpha   90.00
_cell.angle_beta   90.00
_cell.angle_gamma   90.00
#
_symmetry.space_group_name_H-M   'P 1'
#
loop_
_entity.id
_entity.type
_entity.pdbx_description
1 polymer ?
#
loop_
_entity_poly.entity_id
_entity_poly.type
_entity_poly.pdbx_seq_one_letter_code
_entity_poly.pdbx_strand_id
1 'polypeptide(L)'
;PKILLAIGFVLMAWLILKVVNYILKKLLSITKIDSVTTKLNEAKLFGKTDYTVVPSNIILKFVKYLLILVFVVIASEILGLKMVSEGIGNFIGYLPVLISALLIFVVGVYLASLIKNTIIDTFKSMEISGSSLVSNIVFYLIVVFVSITALNQAGIDTEIITSNLTLILGSVLVSFTIAFGLGARDVILRLLFGFYSRRNFEIGQHIKTKKVEGVIQEIDNICITIKTEEGVVVMPIKYFVDQKVIIK
;
A
#
# COMPACT_ATOMS: atom_id res chain seq x y z
N PRO A 1 -17.14 -51.21 -25.00
CA PRO A 1 -16.10 -50.44 -25.75
C PRO A 1 -15.65 -49.21 -25.04
N LYS A 2 -16.53 -48.44 -24.32
CA LYS A 2 -16.16 -47.20 -23.63
C LYS A 2 -15.12 -47.41 -22.52
N ILE A 3 -15.20 -48.50 -21.76
CA ILE A 3 -14.31 -48.84 -20.67
C ILE A 3 -12.87 -49.13 -21.18
N LEU A 4 -12.78 -49.89 -22.30
CA LEU A 4 -11.49 -50.14 -22.93
C LEU A 4 -10.79 -48.88 -23.47
N LEU A 5 -11.59 -47.97 -24.07
CA LEU A 5 -11.11 -46.64 -24.48
C LEU A 5 -10.64 -45.81 -23.31
N ALA A 6 -11.36 -45.82 -22.16
CA ALA A 6 -10.98 -45.11 -20.97
C ALA A 6 -9.68 -45.65 -20.38
N ILE A 7 -9.45 -46.96 -20.35
CA ILE A 7 -8.22 -47.59 -19.86
C ILE A 7 -7.04 -47.19 -20.77
N GLY A 8 -7.20 -47.28 -22.10
CA GLY A 8 -6.19 -46.85 -23.07
C GLY A 8 -5.85 -45.36 -22.91
N PHE A 9 -6.86 -44.51 -22.68
CA PHE A 9 -6.67 -43.09 -22.43
C PHE A 9 -5.88 -42.83 -21.14
N VAL A 10 -6.18 -43.53 -20.05
CA VAL A 10 -5.47 -43.39 -18.76
C VAL A 10 -3.99 -43.75 -18.91
N LEU A 11 -3.66 -44.79 -19.64
CA LEU A 11 -2.28 -45.17 -19.90
C LEU A 11 -1.54 -44.09 -20.73
N MET A 12 -2.19 -43.54 -21.74
CA MET A 12 -1.67 -42.45 -22.55
C MET A 12 -1.47 -41.17 -21.72
N ALA A 13 -2.47 -40.82 -20.88
CA ALA A 13 -2.39 -39.68 -19.96
C ALA A 13 -1.24 -39.81 -18.96
N TRP A 14 -1.01 -41.01 -18.41
CA TRP A 14 0.11 -41.27 -17.53
C TRP A 14 1.46 -41.04 -18.21
N LEU A 15 1.61 -41.48 -19.47
CA LEU A 15 2.81 -41.29 -20.25
C LEU A 15 3.06 -39.83 -20.56
N ILE A 16 2.01 -39.09 -20.95
CA ILE A 16 2.07 -37.62 -21.21
C ILE A 16 2.48 -36.89 -19.92
N LEU A 17 1.88 -37.21 -18.78
CA LEU A 17 2.22 -36.61 -17.49
C LEU A 17 3.69 -36.81 -17.14
N LYS A 18 4.25 -37.99 -17.40
CA LYS A 18 5.66 -38.30 -17.16
C LYS A 18 6.58 -37.45 -18.04
N VAL A 19 6.26 -37.35 -19.33
CA VAL A 19 7.04 -36.56 -20.31
C VAL A 19 6.97 -35.05 -19.95
N VAL A 20 5.78 -34.51 -19.73
CA VAL A 20 5.59 -33.10 -19.38
C VAL A 20 6.31 -32.75 -18.09
N ASN A 21 6.19 -33.58 -17.06
CA ASN A 21 6.88 -33.35 -15.76
C ASN A 21 8.40 -33.36 -15.93
N TYR A 22 8.95 -34.24 -16.78
CA TYR A 22 10.38 -34.27 -17.08
C TYR A 22 10.84 -33.01 -17.81
N ILE A 23 10.12 -32.60 -18.85
CA ILE A 23 10.42 -31.38 -19.62
C ILE A 23 10.35 -30.14 -18.72
N LEU A 24 9.27 -29.98 -17.96
CA LEU A 24 9.09 -28.85 -17.03
C LEU A 24 10.19 -28.79 -15.98
N LYS A 25 10.55 -29.93 -15.38
CA LYS A 25 11.63 -29.98 -14.40
C LYS A 25 12.96 -29.51 -15.02
N LYS A 26 13.24 -29.90 -16.26
CA LYS A 26 14.43 -29.47 -16.99
C LYS A 26 14.39 -27.98 -17.33
N LEU A 27 13.26 -27.45 -17.80
CA LEU A 27 13.09 -26.03 -18.10
C LEU A 27 13.24 -25.15 -16.85
N LEU A 28 12.59 -25.52 -15.76
CA LEU A 28 12.65 -24.77 -14.49
C LEU A 28 14.06 -24.76 -13.88
N SER A 29 14.82 -25.85 -14.04
CA SER A 29 16.23 -25.89 -13.58
C SER A 29 17.14 -24.93 -14.35
N ILE A 30 16.84 -24.66 -15.63
CA ILE A 30 17.61 -23.74 -16.47
C ILE A 30 17.27 -22.27 -16.14
N THR A 31 16.01 -21.99 -15.79
CA THR A 31 15.50 -20.63 -15.63
C THR A 31 15.91 -19.96 -14.29
N LYS A 32 16.63 -20.68 -13.41
CA LYS A 32 17.10 -20.20 -12.09
C LYS A 32 16.00 -19.53 -11.25
N ILE A 33 14.73 -19.94 -11.45
CA ILE A 33 13.56 -19.38 -10.72
C ILE A 33 13.74 -19.50 -9.21
N ASP A 34 14.48 -20.49 -8.74
CA ASP A 34 14.76 -20.68 -7.34
C ASP A 34 15.67 -19.58 -6.73
N SER A 35 16.34 -18.77 -7.55
CA SER A 35 17.05 -17.58 -7.06
C SER A 35 16.12 -16.45 -6.58
N VAL A 36 14.85 -16.49 -6.97
CA VAL A 36 13.82 -15.57 -6.45
C VAL A 36 13.49 -15.90 -5.00
N THR A 37 13.71 -17.14 -4.56
CA THR A 37 13.48 -17.59 -3.18
C THR A 37 14.35 -16.82 -2.19
N THR A 38 15.59 -16.53 -2.53
CA THR A 38 16.49 -15.76 -1.66
C THR A 38 15.97 -14.36 -1.43
N LYS A 39 15.49 -13.68 -2.46
CA LYS A 39 14.91 -12.33 -2.37
C LYS A 39 13.57 -12.31 -1.60
N LEU A 40 12.73 -13.33 -1.77
CA LEU A 40 11.46 -13.46 -1.06
C LEU A 40 11.66 -13.77 0.43
N ASN A 41 12.66 -14.61 0.75
CA ASN A 41 13.01 -14.92 2.13
C ASN A 41 13.70 -13.75 2.83
N GLU A 42 14.52 -12.96 2.13
CA GLU A 42 15.11 -11.72 2.64
C GLU A 42 14.07 -10.66 2.98
N ALA A 43 12.98 -10.59 2.18
CA ALA A 43 11.86 -9.68 2.41
C ALA A 43 11.01 -10.02 3.65
N LYS A 44 11.26 -11.18 4.33
CA LYS A 44 10.55 -11.64 5.55
C LYS A 44 9.02 -11.55 5.46
N LEU A 45 8.46 -11.72 4.27
CA LEU A 45 7.01 -11.60 4.02
C LEU A 45 6.17 -12.60 4.81
N PHE A 46 6.77 -13.75 5.20
CA PHE A 46 6.09 -14.83 5.92
C PHE A 46 6.52 -14.97 7.40
N GLY A 47 7.14 -13.93 7.98
CA GLY A 47 7.58 -13.97 9.37
C GLY A 47 8.80 -14.88 9.59
N LYS A 48 9.03 -15.32 10.84
CA LYS A 48 10.16 -16.20 11.26
C LYS A 48 9.89 -17.70 11.01
N THR A 49 9.20 -18.05 9.93
CA THR A 49 8.89 -19.47 9.66
C THR A 49 9.97 -20.08 8.76
N ASP A 50 10.57 -21.17 9.20
CA ASP A 50 11.64 -21.92 8.51
C ASP A 50 11.20 -22.66 7.22
N TYR A 51 10.07 -22.28 6.62
CA TYR A 51 9.63 -22.86 5.36
C TYR A 51 10.36 -22.24 4.18
N THR A 52 11.33 -22.97 3.63
CA THR A 52 11.94 -22.62 2.33
C THR A 52 10.94 -22.92 1.22
N VAL A 53 10.28 -21.88 0.76
CA VAL A 53 9.39 -21.97 -0.40
C VAL A 53 10.26 -22.09 -1.66
N VAL A 54 10.22 -23.24 -2.32
CA VAL A 54 10.92 -23.48 -3.60
C VAL A 54 9.92 -23.27 -4.74
N PRO A 55 9.94 -22.13 -5.47
CA PRO A 55 8.96 -21.79 -6.48
C PRO A 55 8.85 -22.84 -7.60
N SER A 56 9.97 -23.43 -8.01
CA SER A 56 9.98 -24.49 -9.02
C SER A 56 9.14 -25.70 -8.62
N ASN A 57 9.16 -26.11 -7.36
CA ASN A 57 8.37 -27.24 -6.87
C ASN A 57 6.87 -26.92 -6.85
N ILE A 58 6.50 -25.68 -6.54
CA ILE A 58 5.11 -25.24 -6.55
C ILE A 58 4.57 -25.28 -7.98
N ILE A 59 5.31 -24.70 -8.92
CA ILE A 59 4.93 -24.68 -10.34
C ILE A 59 4.80 -26.10 -10.89
N LEU A 60 5.76 -26.98 -10.60
CA LEU A 60 5.72 -28.39 -11.03
C LEU A 60 4.48 -29.11 -10.49
N LYS A 61 4.20 -28.98 -9.20
CA LYS A 61 3.01 -29.57 -8.58
C LYS A 61 1.73 -29.01 -9.19
N PHE A 62 1.67 -27.69 -9.34
CA PHE A 62 0.51 -27.01 -9.91
C PHE A 62 0.19 -27.50 -11.33
N VAL A 63 1.16 -27.47 -12.25
CA VAL A 63 1.00 -27.95 -13.61
C VAL A 63 0.64 -29.44 -13.65
N LYS A 64 1.27 -30.26 -12.82
CA LYS A 64 0.95 -31.68 -12.71
C LYS A 64 -0.51 -31.90 -12.32
N TYR A 65 -1.00 -31.23 -11.27
CA TYR A 65 -2.40 -31.38 -10.83
C TYR A 65 -3.39 -30.81 -11.84
N LEU A 66 -3.05 -29.71 -12.49
CA LEU A 66 -3.88 -29.12 -13.56
C LEU A 66 -4.02 -30.10 -14.74
N LEU A 67 -2.94 -30.74 -15.17
CA LEU A 67 -2.99 -31.75 -16.22
C LEU A 67 -3.80 -32.98 -15.79
N ILE A 68 -3.67 -33.43 -14.55
CA ILE A 68 -4.49 -34.52 -14.00
C ILE A 68 -5.98 -34.15 -14.09
N LEU A 69 -6.37 -32.94 -13.71
CA LEU A 69 -7.75 -32.48 -13.81
C LEU A 69 -8.24 -32.46 -15.26
N VAL A 70 -7.43 -31.97 -16.19
CA VAL A 70 -7.76 -32.00 -17.63
C VAL A 70 -8.01 -33.44 -18.12
N PHE A 71 -7.12 -34.38 -17.74
CA PHE A 71 -7.30 -35.79 -18.11
C PHE A 71 -8.54 -36.42 -17.47
N VAL A 72 -8.88 -36.02 -16.24
CA VAL A 72 -10.11 -36.47 -15.56
C VAL A 72 -11.35 -35.94 -16.31
N VAL A 73 -11.34 -34.71 -16.80
CA VAL A 73 -12.43 -34.16 -17.62
C VAL A 73 -12.62 -35.01 -18.87
N ILE A 74 -11.54 -35.23 -19.65
CA ILE A 74 -11.62 -36.04 -20.88
C ILE A 74 -12.05 -37.48 -20.60
N ALA A 75 -11.54 -38.11 -19.55
CA ALA A 75 -11.97 -39.45 -19.14
C ALA A 75 -13.46 -39.50 -18.77
N SER A 76 -13.95 -38.48 -18.07
CA SER A 76 -15.36 -38.34 -17.70
C SER A 76 -16.28 -38.18 -18.92
N GLU A 77 -15.81 -37.44 -19.94
CA GLU A 77 -16.56 -37.34 -21.22
C GLU A 77 -16.63 -38.67 -21.96
N ILE A 78 -15.51 -39.42 -22.04
CA ILE A 78 -15.50 -40.76 -22.67
C ILE A 78 -16.49 -41.72 -21.97
N LEU A 79 -16.56 -41.61 -20.65
CA LEU A 79 -17.47 -42.42 -19.83
C LEU A 79 -18.94 -41.93 -19.89
N GLY A 80 -19.19 -40.72 -20.40
CA GLY A 80 -20.49 -40.10 -20.49
C GLY A 80 -20.95 -39.41 -19.20
N LEU A 81 -20.02 -39.14 -18.27
CA LEU A 81 -20.29 -38.48 -16.99
C LEU A 81 -20.27 -36.94 -17.15
N LYS A 82 -21.25 -36.39 -17.86
CA LYS A 82 -21.32 -34.96 -18.21
C LYS A 82 -21.27 -34.03 -16.99
N MET A 83 -21.99 -34.30 -15.92
CA MET A 83 -21.96 -33.47 -14.70
C MET A 83 -20.55 -33.33 -14.11
N VAL A 84 -19.74 -34.41 -14.18
CA VAL A 84 -18.36 -34.40 -13.65
C VAL A 84 -17.47 -33.60 -14.57
N SER A 85 -17.57 -33.81 -15.90
CA SER A 85 -16.74 -33.06 -16.87
C SER A 85 -17.05 -31.57 -16.85
N GLU A 86 -18.31 -31.17 -16.80
CA GLU A 86 -18.74 -29.76 -16.71
C GLU A 86 -18.29 -29.12 -15.40
N GLY A 87 -18.47 -29.79 -14.25
CA GLY A 87 -18.05 -29.27 -12.94
C GLY A 87 -16.54 -29.04 -12.85
N ILE A 88 -15.74 -30.03 -13.26
CA ILE A 88 -14.28 -29.90 -13.25
C ILE A 88 -13.82 -28.91 -14.33
N GLY A 89 -14.46 -28.89 -15.50
CA GLY A 89 -14.17 -27.92 -16.56
C GLY A 89 -14.36 -26.48 -16.11
N ASN A 90 -15.48 -26.19 -15.43
CA ASN A 90 -15.75 -24.87 -14.84
C ASN A 90 -14.70 -24.50 -13.80
N PHE A 91 -14.30 -25.45 -12.95
CA PHE A 91 -13.24 -25.23 -11.95
C PHE A 91 -11.90 -24.91 -12.63
N ILE A 92 -11.50 -25.66 -13.67
CA ILE A 92 -10.29 -25.38 -14.43
C ILE A 92 -10.36 -23.98 -15.08
N GLY A 93 -11.51 -23.63 -15.65
CA GLY A 93 -11.74 -22.30 -16.23
C GLY A 93 -11.64 -21.15 -15.20
N TYR A 94 -11.91 -21.44 -13.93
CA TYR A 94 -11.82 -20.48 -12.84
C TYR A 94 -10.37 -20.32 -12.28
N LEU A 95 -9.48 -21.28 -12.51
CA LEU A 95 -8.11 -21.22 -11.99
C LEU A 95 -7.31 -19.98 -12.43
N PRO A 96 -7.36 -19.51 -13.69
CA PRO A 96 -6.68 -18.27 -14.09
C PRO A 96 -7.17 -17.05 -13.31
N VAL A 97 -8.45 -17.00 -12.98
CA VAL A 97 -9.06 -15.93 -12.19
C VAL A 97 -8.50 -15.93 -10.76
N LEU A 98 -8.44 -17.11 -10.13
CA LEU A 98 -7.84 -17.27 -8.80
C LEU A 98 -6.35 -16.90 -8.79
N ILE A 99 -5.60 -17.29 -9.82
CA ILE A 99 -4.18 -16.95 -9.91
C ILE A 99 -3.99 -15.44 -10.02
N SER A 100 -4.80 -14.77 -10.86
CA SER A 100 -4.73 -13.31 -11.00
C SER A 100 -5.10 -12.60 -9.70
N ALA A 101 -6.12 -13.08 -8.97
CA ALA A 101 -6.49 -12.57 -7.65
C ALA A 101 -5.35 -12.71 -6.64
N LEU A 102 -4.71 -13.88 -6.60
CA LEU A 102 -3.57 -14.14 -5.73
C LEU A 102 -2.37 -13.25 -6.07
N LEU A 103 -2.08 -13.06 -7.36
CA LEU A 103 -1.01 -12.17 -7.81
C LEU A 103 -1.27 -10.72 -7.38
N ILE A 104 -2.50 -10.21 -7.54
CA ILE A 104 -2.90 -8.89 -7.08
C ILE A 104 -2.67 -8.76 -5.58
N PHE A 105 -3.08 -9.77 -4.81
CA PHE A 105 -2.90 -9.77 -3.35
C PHE A 105 -1.42 -9.72 -2.96
N VAL A 106 -0.60 -10.62 -3.50
CA VAL A 106 0.83 -10.69 -3.16
C VAL A 106 1.58 -9.43 -3.55
N VAL A 107 1.36 -8.94 -4.79
CA VAL A 107 2.00 -7.71 -5.27
C VAL A 107 1.52 -6.51 -4.46
N GLY A 108 0.23 -6.43 -4.16
CA GLY A 108 -0.33 -5.34 -3.37
C GLY A 108 0.21 -5.30 -1.93
N VAL A 109 0.31 -6.44 -1.25
CA VAL A 109 0.92 -6.52 0.09
C VAL A 109 2.40 -6.15 0.05
N TYR A 110 3.12 -6.57 -0.99
CA TYR A 110 4.52 -6.17 -1.19
C TYR A 110 4.64 -4.64 -1.34
N LEU A 111 3.83 -4.02 -2.17
CA LEU A 111 3.80 -2.56 -2.33
C LEU A 111 3.42 -1.85 -1.02
N ALA A 112 2.44 -2.38 -0.27
CA ALA A 112 2.09 -1.87 1.06
C ALA A 112 3.29 -1.89 2.02
N SER A 113 4.09 -2.97 2.00
CA SER A 113 5.29 -3.10 2.80
C SER A 113 6.38 -2.10 2.39
N LEU A 114 6.58 -1.86 1.09
CA LEU A 114 7.50 -0.83 0.60
C LEU A 114 7.09 0.57 1.08
N ILE A 115 5.82 0.92 0.95
CA ILE A 115 5.28 2.21 1.40
C ILE A 115 5.48 2.37 2.91
N LYS A 116 5.16 1.33 3.70
CA LYS A 116 5.40 1.32 5.15
C LYS A 116 6.86 1.64 5.49
N ASN A 117 7.80 0.96 4.86
CA ASN A 117 9.23 1.14 5.13
C ASN A 117 9.69 2.55 4.73
N THR A 118 9.22 3.06 3.58
CA THR A 118 9.51 4.43 3.15
C THR A 118 9.02 5.47 4.17
N ILE A 119 7.81 5.28 4.72
CA ILE A 119 7.28 6.17 5.76
C ILE A 119 8.18 6.13 7.01
N ILE A 120 8.55 4.92 7.47
CA ILE A 120 9.44 4.77 8.63
C ILE A 120 10.77 5.49 8.42
N ASP A 121 11.40 5.31 7.26
CA ASP A 121 12.70 5.89 6.95
C ASP A 121 12.63 7.42 6.83
N THR A 122 11.54 7.94 6.22
CA THR A 122 11.30 9.38 6.15
C THR A 122 11.12 10.00 7.53
N PHE A 123 10.32 9.40 8.41
CA PHE A 123 10.13 9.91 9.78
C PHE A 123 11.42 9.87 10.60
N LYS A 124 12.23 8.81 10.43
CA LYS A 124 13.54 8.72 11.09
C LYS A 124 14.50 9.80 10.63
N SER A 125 14.55 10.10 9.33
CA SER A 125 15.42 11.16 8.78
C SER A 125 15.04 12.56 9.27
N MET A 126 13.77 12.75 9.65
CA MET A 126 13.25 14.01 10.21
C MET A 126 13.25 14.05 11.74
N GLU A 127 13.76 13.00 12.40
CA GLU A 127 13.77 12.83 13.86
C GLU A 127 12.35 12.92 14.50
N ILE A 128 11.32 12.59 13.74
CA ILE A 128 9.92 12.63 14.18
C ILE A 128 9.54 11.33 14.86
N SER A 129 9.04 11.42 16.11
CA SER A 129 8.48 10.28 16.83
C SER A 129 7.12 9.85 16.24
N GLY A 130 6.74 8.56 16.38
CA GLY A 130 5.43 8.06 15.95
C GLY A 130 5.43 7.41 14.56
N SER A 131 6.58 7.22 13.93
CA SER A 131 6.72 6.58 12.61
C SER A 131 6.03 5.21 12.52
N SER A 132 6.11 4.40 13.57
CA SER A 132 5.53 3.05 13.57
C SER A 132 4.00 3.06 13.58
N LEU A 133 3.38 4.02 14.26
CA LEU A 133 1.93 4.16 14.31
C LEU A 133 1.38 4.56 12.93
N VAL A 134 1.93 5.63 12.35
CA VAL A 134 1.48 6.13 11.03
C VAL A 134 1.73 5.10 9.94
N SER A 135 2.93 4.49 9.90
CA SER A 135 3.27 3.49 8.90
C SER A 135 2.41 2.23 8.99
N ASN A 136 2.05 1.79 10.21
CA ASN A 136 1.17 0.64 10.39
C ASN A 136 -0.27 0.94 9.95
N ILE A 137 -0.81 2.12 10.28
CA ILE A 137 -2.15 2.52 9.83
C ILE A 137 -2.20 2.51 8.29
N VAL A 138 -1.24 3.15 7.63
CA VAL A 138 -1.18 3.19 6.16
C VAL A 138 -1.04 1.78 5.58
N PHE A 139 -0.18 0.95 6.15
CA PHE A 139 0.00 -0.44 5.72
C PHE A 139 -1.31 -1.22 5.79
N TYR A 140 -1.99 -1.23 6.93
CA TYR A 140 -3.25 -1.96 7.07
C TYR A 140 -4.36 -1.41 6.19
N LEU A 141 -4.44 -0.10 5.99
CA LEU A 141 -5.38 0.49 5.02
C LEU A 141 -5.14 -0.07 3.62
N ILE A 142 -3.90 -0.05 3.13
CA ILE A 142 -3.57 -0.57 1.80
C ILE A 142 -3.87 -2.07 1.72
N VAL A 143 -3.51 -2.85 2.75
CA VAL A 143 -3.78 -4.30 2.78
C VAL A 143 -5.29 -4.59 2.72
N VAL A 144 -6.13 -3.81 3.41
CA VAL A 144 -7.59 -3.97 3.33
C VAL A 144 -8.10 -3.70 1.92
N PHE A 145 -7.66 -2.61 1.26
CA PHE A 145 -8.04 -2.31 -0.12
C PHE A 145 -7.57 -3.38 -1.10
N VAL A 146 -6.33 -3.82 -0.98
CA VAL A 146 -5.76 -4.90 -1.79
C VAL A 146 -6.53 -6.19 -1.60
N SER A 147 -6.93 -6.52 -0.36
CA SER A 147 -7.73 -7.73 -0.06
C SER A 147 -9.09 -7.67 -0.75
N ILE A 148 -9.79 -6.54 -0.68
CA ILE A 148 -11.07 -6.35 -1.35
C ILE A 148 -10.91 -6.46 -2.87
N THR A 149 -9.87 -5.83 -3.43
CA THR A 149 -9.58 -5.91 -4.87
C THR A 149 -9.29 -7.36 -5.30
N ALA A 150 -8.52 -8.10 -4.52
CA ALA A 150 -8.22 -9.50 -4.79
C ALA A 150 -9.47 -10.39 -4.69
N LEU A 151 -10.36 -10.15 -3.72
CA LEU A 151 -11.63 -10.86 -3.59
C LEU A 151 -12.56 -10.56 -4.78
N ASN A 152 -12.67 -9.29 -5.20
CA ASN A 152 -13.42 -8.92 -6.40
C ASN A 152 -12.86 -9.59 -7.65
N GLN A 153 -11.53 -9.63 -7.80
CA GLN A 153 -10.88 -10.33 -8.90
C GLN A 153 -11.19 -11.84 -8.87
N ALA A 154 -11.32 -12.41 -7.68
CA ALA A 154 -11.75 -13.81 -7.51
C ALA A 154 -13.24 -14.02 -7.80
N GLY A 155 -13.99 -12.99 -8.19
CA GLY A 155 -15.43 -13.09 -8.47
C GLY A 155 -16.31 -13.16 -7.22
N ILE A 156 -15.76 -12.82 -6.05
CA ILE A 156 -16.52 -12.73 -4.80
C ILE A 156 -17.14 -11.33 -4.74
N ASP A 157 -18.45 -11.29 -4.52
CA ASP A 157 -19.16 -10.03 -4.32
C ASP A 157 -18.74 -9.39 -3.00
N THR A 158 -18.09 -8.23 -3.12
CA THR A 158 -17.62 -7.45 -1.97
C THR A 158 -18.37 -6.13 -1.80
N GLU A 159 -19.50 -5.94 -2.48
CA GLU A 159 -20.25 -4.68 -2.48
C GLU A 159 -20.63 -4.23 -1.07
N ILE A 160 -21.12 -5.16 -0.24
CA ILE A 160 -21.49 -4.88 1.16
C ILE A 160 -20.27 -4.46 1.98
N ILE A 161 -19.13 -5.15 1.78
CA ILE A 161 -17.88 -4.81 2.50
C ILE A 161 -17.39 -3.45 2.07
N THR A 162 -17.35 -3.20 0.77
CA THR A 162 -16.85 -1.94 0.18
C THR A 162 -17.73 -0.76 0.60
N SER A 163 -19.05 -0.91 0.59
CA SER A 163 -19.99 0.13 1.00
C SER A 163 -19.82 0.49 2.49
N ASN A 164 -19.76 -0.49 3.36
CA ASN A 164 -19.57 -0.27 4.80
C ASN A 164 -18.18 0.34 5.08
N LEU A 165 -17.13 -0.15 4.42
CA LEU A 165 -15.80 0.40 4.56
C LEU A 165 -15.74 1.87 4.11
N THR A 166 -16.38 2.20 2.99
CA THR A 166 -16.45 3.57 2.46
C THR A 166 -17.16 4.50 3.43
N LEU A 167 -18.26 4.06 4.05
CA LEU A 167 -18.97 4.83 5.07
C LEU A 167 -18.10 5.07 6.31
N ILE A 168 -17.41 4.05 6.81
CA ILE A 168 -16.53 4.16 7.97
C ILE A 168 -15.36 5.09 7.67
N LEU A 169 -14.64 4.86 6.56
CA LEU A 169 -13.52 5.71 6.17
C LEU A 169 -13.96 7.13 5.88
N GLY A 170 -15.10 7.30 5.19
CA GLY A 170 -15.67 8.61 4.91
C GLY A 170 -15.96 9.40 6.19
N SER A 171 -16.60 8.76 7.18
CA SER A 171 -16.90 9.40 8.46
C SER A 171 -15.64 9.79 9.24
N VAL A 172 -14.62 8.92 9.26
CA VAL A 172 -13.32 9.20 9.87
C VAL A 172 -12.62 10.37 9.19
N LEU A 173 -12.59 10.37 7.84
CA LEU A 173 -11.97 11.45 7.07
C LEU A 173 -12.69 12.79 7.27
N VAL A 174 -14.02 12.80 7.29
CA VAL A 174 -14.79 14.02 7.56
C VAL A 174 -14.50 14.53 8.98
N SER A 175 -14.52 13.65 9.97
CA SER A 175 -14.19 14.01 11.36
C SER A 175 -12.78 14.57 11.50
N PHE A 176 -11.80 13.94 10.83
CA PHE A 176 -10.42 14.41 10.81
C PHE A 176 -10.29 15.77 10.13
N THR A 177 -10.97 15.95 8.98
CA THR A 177 -10.96 17.22 8.24
C THR A 177 -11.50 18.37 9.07
N ILE A 178 -12.62 18.16 9.79
CA ILE A 178 -13.20 19.17 10.67
C ILE A 178 -12.27 19.46 11.85
N ALA A 179 -11.78 18.43 12.52
CA ALA A 179 -10.90 18.58 13.68
C ALA A 179 -9.58 19.29 13.29
N PHE A 180 -8.95 18.86 12.19
CA PHE A 180 -7.72 19.47 11.71
C PHE A 180 -7.95 20.87 11.15
N GLY A 181 -9.00 21.08 10.38
CA GLY A 181 -9.33 22.38 9.79
C GLY A 181 -9.59 23.45 10.85
N LEU A 182 -10.37 23.11 11.89
CA LEU A 182 -10.63 24.04 13.00
C LEU A 182 -9.40 24.21 13.88
N GLY A 183 -8.67 23.12 14.18
CA GLY A 183 -7.48 23.16 15.03
C GLY A 183 -6.29 23.89 14.40
N ALA A 184 -6.10 23.76 13.09
CA ALA A 184 -4.99 24.39 12.37
C ALA A 184 -5.22 25.86 12.00
N ARG A 185 -6.45 26.38 12.15
CA ARG A 185 -6.83 27.73 11.73
C ARG A 185 -5.87 28.81 12.23
N ASP A 186 -5.58 28.81 13.53
CA ASP A 186 -4.73 29.83 14.12
C ASP A 186 -3.26 29.72 13.69
N VAL A 187 -2.79 28.50 13.47
CA VAL A 187 -1.43 28.25 12.97
C VAL A 187 -1.29 28.76 11.55
N ILE A 188 -2.25 28.44 10.68
CA ILE A 188 -2.26 28.90 9.29
C ILE A 188 -2.35 30.42 9.21
N LEU A 189 -3.21 31.04 10.00
CA LEU A 189 -3.31 32.52 10.06
C LEU A 189 -1.96 33.15 10.47
N ARG A 190 -1.27 32.62 11.48
CA ARG A 190 0.05 33.11 11.90
C ARG A 190 1.09 32.97 10.81
N LEU A 191 1.13 31.84 10.09
CA LEU A 191 2.05 31.62 8.97
C LEU A 191 1.78 32.60 7.83
N LEU A 192 0.50 32.84 7.50
CA LEU A 192 0.12 33.82 6.48
C LEU A 192 0.53 35.24 6.92
N PHE A 193 0.29 35.62 8.16
CA PHE A 193 0.73 36.90 8.67
C PHE A 193 2.25 37.05 8.61
N GLY A 194 3.01 35.99 8.92
CA GLY A 194 4.46 35.97 8.75
C GLY A 194 4.92 36.23 7.33
N PHE A 195 4.28 35.57 6.38
CA PHE A 195 4.58 35.75 4.96
C PHE A 195 4.31 37.17 4.47
N TYR A 196 3.15 37.75 4.82
CA TYR A 196 2.80 39.13 4.43
C TYR A 196 3.63 40.19 5.18
N SER A 197 3.98 39.94 6.45
CA SER A 197 4.78 40.89 7.23
C SER A 197 6.19 41.06 6.71
N ARG A 198 6.84 40.00 6.22
CA ARG A 198 8.15 40.08 5.55
C ARG A 198 8.15 40.95 4.27
N ARG A 199 6.97 41.20 3.72
CA ARG A 199 6.81 42.06 2.54
C ARG A 199 6.64 43.52 2.95
N ASN A 200 6.16 43.80 4.17
CA ASN A 200 5.82 45.12 4.65
C ASN A 200 6.86 45.70 5.62
N PHE A 201 7.68 44.86 6.23
CA PHE A 201 8.69 45.25 7.20
C PHE A 201 10.08 44.75 6.77
N GLU A 202 11.10 45.59 6.95
CA GLU A 202 12.49 45.24 6.67
C GLU A 202 13.32 45.29 7.94
N ILE A 203 14.36 44.44 8.01
CA ILE A 203 15.31 44.46 9.12
C ILE A 203 16.06 45.81 9.10
N GLY A 204 16.16 46.42 10.27
CA GLY A 204 16.78 47.75 10.42
C GLY A 204 15.81 48.93 10.38
N GLN A 205 14.52 48.71 10.04
CA GLN A 205 13.51 49.78 10.10
C GLN A 205 13.17 50.15 11.53
N HIS A 206 13.00 51.44 11.78
CA HIS A 206 12.50 51.95 13.05
C HIS A 206 10.98 51.98 13.02
N ILE A 207 10.35 51.26 13.94
CA ILE A 207 8.89 51.14 14.04
C ILE A 207 8.39 51.69 15.38
N LYS A 208 7.22 52.31 15.31
CA LYS A 208 6.48 52.79 16.49
C LYS A 208 5.05 52.25 16.48
N THR A 209 4.70 51.57 17.55
CA THR A 209 3.36 51.10 17.85
C THR A 209 2.88 51.66 19.19
N LYS A 210 1.66 51.33 19.60
CA LYS A 210 1.15 51.76 20.93
C LYS A 210 1.93 51.15 22.10
N LYS A 211 2.60 50.00 21.90
CA LYS A 211 3.24 49.25 22.99
C LYS A 211 4.76 49.17 22.87
N VAL A 212 5.31 49.41 21.69
CA VAL A 212 6.75 49.28 21.46
C VAL A 212 7.25 50.28 20.43
N GLU A 213 8.38 50.88 20.68
CA GLU A 213 9.11 51.72 19.75
C GLU A 213 10.55 51.23 19.71
N GLY A 214 11.10 50.98 18.50
CA GLY A 214 12.47 50.49 18.34
C GLY A 214 12.78 50.04 16.93
N VAL A 215 13.94 49.42 16.76
CA VAL A 215 14.47 48.97 15.47
C VAL A 215 14.26 47.45 15.32
N ILE A 216 13.76 47.02 14.18
CA ILE A 216 13.59 45.62 13.84
C ILE A 216 14.94 44.96 13.71
N GLN A 217 15.25 43.96 14.53
CA GLN A 217 16.47 43.15 14.45
C GLN A 217 16.30 41.89 13.61
N GLU A 218 15.16 41.23 13.77
CA GLU A 218 14.88 39.95 13.13
C GLU A 218 13.40 39.80 12.86
N ILE A 219 13.03 39.15 11.74
CA ILE A 219 11.67 38.81 11.37
C ILE A 219 11.62 37.30 11.16
N ASP A 220 11.06 36.59 12.11
CA ASP A 220 10.80 35.15 12.01
C ASP A 220 9.40 34.90 11.43
N ASN A 221 9.03 33.62 11.24
CA ASN A 221 7.73 33.24 10.67
C ASN A 221 6.54 33.59 11.59
N ILE A 222 6.78 33.73 12.88
CA ILE A 222 5.74 33.88 13.91
C ILE A 222 5.93 35.16 14.75
N CYS A 223 7.16 35.66 14.86
CA CYS A 223 7.52 36.77 15.74
C CYS A 223 8.40 37.80 15.02
N ILE A 224 8.38 39.04 15.52
CA ILE A 224 9.31 40.10 15.18
C ILE A 224 10.10 40.44 16.44
N THR A 225 11.41 40.48 16.33
CA THR A 225 12.35 40.88 17.38
C THR A 225 12.71 42.34 17.19
N ILE A 226 12.49 43.17 18.20
CA ILE A 226 12.67 44.60 18.15
C ILE A 226 13.67 45.01 19.26
N LYS A 227 14.66 45.79 18.90
CA LYS A 227 15.58 46.42 19.82
C LYS A 227 14.98 47.77 20.29
N THR A 228 14.68 47.89 21.56
CA THR A 228 14.21 49.08 22.21
C THR A 228 15.30 49.67 23.09
N GLU A 229 15.09 50.87 23.68
CA GLU A 229 16.00 51.46 24.65
C GLU A 229 16.15 50.65 25.94
N GLU A 230 15.09 49.93 26.33
CA GLU A 230 15.03 49.10 27.54
C GLU A 230 15.55 47.66 27.34
N GLY A 231 15.81 47.25 26.09
CA GLY A 231 16.24 45.88 25.74
C GLY A 231 15.63 45.32 24.48
N VAL A 232 15.71 43.99 24.31
CA VAL A 232 15.16 43.27 23.14
C VAL A 232 13.77 42.73 23.49
N VAL A 233 12.80 43.09 22.68
CA VAL A 233 11.41 42.66 22.85
C VAL A 233 11.01 41.76 21.69
N VAL A 234 10.50 40.56 21.97
CA VAL A 234 9.96 39.62 20.97
C VAL A 234 8.45 39.68 20.99
N MET A 235 7.84 40.01 19.84
CA MET A 235 6.39 40.15 19.74
C MET A 235 5.82 39.31 18.63
N PRO A 236 4.62 38.68 18.82
CA PRO A 236 3.96 37.96 17.76
C PRO A 236 3.60 38.86 16.58
N ILE A 237 3.78 38.37 15.37
CA ILE A 237 3.47 39.11 14.12
C ILE A 237 2.00 39.57 14.08
N LYS A 238 1.09 38.78 14.61
CA LYS A 238 -0.35 39.11 14.70
C LYS A 238 -0.57 40.52 15.29
N TYR A 239 0.25 40.89 16.28
CA TYR A 239 0.13 42.20 16.91
C TYR A 239 0.34 43.36 15.93
N PHE A 240 1.28 43.22 14.98
CA PHE A 240 1.60 44.26 14.01
C PHE A 240 0.60 44.31 12.85
N VAL A 241 -0.10 43.20 12.56
CA VAL A 241 -1.13 43.16 11.51
C VAL A 241 -2.44 43.76 12.00
N ASP A 242 -2.77 43.58 13.27
CA ASP A 242 -4.03 44.04 13.86
C ASP A 242 -4.00 45.50 14.32
N GLN A 243 -2.84 46.19 14.25
CA GLN A 243 -2.66 47.54 14.76
C GLN A 243 -2.00 48.48 13.73
N LYS A 244 -2.17 49.78 13.96
CA LYS A 244 -1.47 50.83 13.21
C LYS A 244 0.02 50.81 13.62
N VAL A 245 0.89 50.60 12.64
CA VAL A 245 2.34 50.68 12.77
C VAL A 245 2.83 51.89 12.01
N ILE A 246 3.62 52.73 12.64
CA ILE A 246 4.28 53.87 12.01
C ILE A 246 5.73 53.42 11.72
N ILE A 247 6.13 53.49 10.47
CA ILE A 247 7.51 53.21 10.04
C ILE A 247 8.17 54.54 9.84
N LYS A 248 9.38 54.71 10.43
CA LYS A 248 10.21 55.93 10.31
C LYS A 248 11.48 55.60 9.56
#